data_36465e83dc7c49c0e9bfafccb7fced1b
#
_entry.id   36465e83dc7c49c0e9bfafccb7fced1b
#
_cell.length_a   1.000
_cell.length_b   1.000
_cell.length_c   1.000
_cell.angle_alpha   90.00
_cell.angle_beta   90.00
_cell.angle_gamma   90.00
#
_symmetry.space_group_name_H-M   'P 1'
#
loop_
_entity.id
_entity.type
_entity.pdbx_description
1 polymer ?
#
loop_
_entity_poly.entity_id
_entity_poly.type
_entity_poly.pdbx_seq_one_letter_code
_entity_poly.pdbx_strand_id
1 'polypeptide(L)'
;MLEAIITSSCAAQVHPAIVNAIVKTESNFNPFVIGINKGAKRLSKQPTSYAEAITTAKQLLARGANIDMGLAQINSSNMTWLGLTVEMAFHPCHNLQAMQTVYLHCLQQAEKGGQGTLEQRAWSCYNTGNTKRGFENGYVNKVTNHFNFFAGMAQKANPQKNRMPQNEPISSQKDIQDIVATQLPQNAQNAFEGNTGQNNTISPTPPKNIPENTPVAKVHYSWDIFGDF
;
A
#
# COMPACT_ATOMS: atom_id res chain seq x y z
N MET A 1 7.21 -9.43 -18.50
CA MET A 1 5.77 -9.79 -18.58
C MET A 1 5.26 -10.56 -17.37
N LEU A 2 6.01 -11.49 -16.80
CA LEU A 2 5.61 -12.23 -15.58
C LEU A 2 5.44 -11.30 -14.35
N GLU A 3 6.30 -10.29 -14.19
CA GLU A 3 6.28 -9.31 -13.10
C GLU A 3 5.01 -8.44 -13.08
N ALA A 4 4.51 -8.06 -14.26
CA ALA A 4 3.28 -7.25 -14.35
C ALA A 4 2.01 -8.04 -13.98
N ILE A 5 2.01 -9.36 -14.14
CA ILE A 5 0.88 -10.24 -13.82
C ILE A 5 0.83 -10.49 -12.30
N ILE A 6 1.97 -10.68 -11.66
CA ILE A 6 2.05 -10.90 -10.21
C ILE A 6 1.58 -9.66 -9.45
N THR A 7 1.93 -8.46 -9.94
CA THR A 7 1.55 -7.21 -9.28
C THR A 7 0.04 -6.95 -9.32
N SER A 8 -0.64 -7.26 -10.42
CA SER A 8 -2.08 -6.97 -10.58
C SER A 8 -2.98 -7.91 -9.77
N SER A 9 -2.61 -9.18 -9.58
CA SER A 9 -3.44 -10.15 -8.84
C SER A 9 -3.28 -10.04 -7.32
N CYS A 10 -2.10 -9.65 -6.84
CA CYS A 10 -1.82 -9.57 -5.41
C CYS A 10 -2.24 -8.24 -4.77
N ALA A 11 -2.46 -7.19 -5.57
CA ALA A 11 -2.92 -5.87 -5.13
C ALA A 11 -4.09 -5.39 -6.01
N ALA A 12 -5.13 -6.21 -6.09
CA ALA A 12 -6.25 -6.06 -7.04
C ALA A 12 -7.07 -4.77 -6.87
N GLN A 13 -7.02 -4.11 -5.70
CA GLN A 13 -7.73 -2.86 -5.43
C GLN A 13 -6.92 -1.61 -5.80
N VAL A 14 -5.69 -1.78 -6.28
CA VAL A 14 -4.82 -0.66 -6.68
C VAL A 14 -4.51 -0.77 -8.16
N HIS A 15 -4.63 0.34 -8.89
CA HIS A 15 -4.36 0.37 -10.32
C HIS A 15 -2.94 -0.16 -10.61
N PRO A 16 -2.74 -1.09 -11.57
CA PRO A 16 -1.44 -1.73 -11.81
C PRO A 16 -0.29 -0.76 -12.06
N ALA A 17 -0.54 0.38 -12.71
CA ALA A 17 0.50 1.39 -12.93
C ALA A 17 0.96 2.03 -11.61
N ILE A 18 0.09 2.18 -10.60
CA ILE A 18 0.44 2.69 -9.28
C ILE A 18 1.29 1.65 -8.53
N VAL A 19 0.85 0.38 -8.54
CA VAL A 19 1.62 -0.73 -7.93
C VAL A 19 3.03 -0.77 -8.49
N ASN A 20 3.14 -0.80 -9.82
CA ASN A 20 4.44 -0.85 -10.50
C ASN A 20 5.30 0.39 -10.23
N ALA A 21 4.70 1.59 -10.15
CA ALA A 21 5.41 2.82 -9.85
C ALA A 21 6.01 2.80 -8.44
N ILE A 22 5.22 2.37 -7.44
CA ILE A 22 5.69 2.23 -6.06
C ILE A 22 6.81 1.19 -6.00
N VAL A 23 6.58 -0.04 -6.48
CA VAL A 23 7.59 -1.12 -6.44
C VAL A 23 8.87 -0.74 -7.18
N LYS A 24 8.76 -0.07 -8.33
CA LYS A 24 9.93 0.45 -9.06
C LYS A 24 10.72 1.46 -8.24
N THR A 25 10.01 2.34 -7.53
CA THR A 25 10.63 3.38 -6.70
C THR A 25 11.31 2.79 -5.48
N GLU A 26 10.67 1.84 -4.81
CA GLU A 26 11.09 1.28 -3.53
C GLU A 26 12.24 0.28 -3.66
N SER A 27 12.11 -0.68 -4.56
CA SER A 27 13.02 -1.83 -4.63
C SER A 27 13.63 -2.08 -6.01
N ASN A 28 13.20 -1.33 -7.03
CA ASN A 28 13.50 -1.66 -8.42
C ASN A 28 13.12 -3.11 -8.79
N PHE A 29 11.98 -3.58 -8.26
CA PHE A 29 11.47 -4.95 -8.40
C PHE A 29 12.33 -6.05 -7.74
N ASN A 30 13.24 -5.72 -6.86
CA ASN A 30 13.98 -6.73 -6.10
C ASN A 30 13.21 -7.11 -4.83
N PRO A 31 12.71 -8.38 -4.69
CA PRO A 31 11.92 -8.79 -3.54
C PRO A 31 12.72 -8.98 -2.25
N PHE A 32 14.05 -8.90 -2.29
CA PHE A 32 14.92 -9.19 -1.16
C PHE A 32 15.57 -7.95 -0.56
N VAL A 33 15.23 -6.74 -1.05
CA VAL A 33 15.82 -5.49 -0.55
C VAL A 33 15.45 -5.27 0.91
N ILE A 34 16.45 -4.85 1.69
CA ILE A 34 16.29 -4.38 3.07
C ILE A 34 16.81 -2.95 3.14
N GLY A 35 15.89 -2.01 3.42
CA GLY A 35 16.21 -0.65 3.84
C GLY A 35 16.49 -0.62 5.34
N ILE A 36 17.43 0.20 5.80
CA ILE A 36 17.70 0.39 7.23
C ILE A 36 17.51 1.85 7.57
N ASN A 37 16.55 2.12 8.48
CA ASN A 37 16.18 3.45 8.89
C ASN A 37 16.91 3.88 10.18
N LYS A 38 16.88 3.02 11.20
CA LYS A 38 17.53 3.25 12.50
C LYS A 38 18.12 1.95 13.07
N GLY A 39 19.07 2.07 13.98
CA GLY A 39 19.57 0.98 14.81
C GLY A 39 20.66 0.11 14.18
N ALA A 40 21.00 0.31 12.92
CA ALA A 40 22.12 -0.38 12.27
C ALA A 40 22.70 0.44 11.11
N LYS A 41 23.92 0.07 10.67
CA LYS A 41 24.52 0.60 9.45
C LYS A 41 23.87 -0.03 8.22
N ARG A 42 23.87 0.68 7.08
CA ARG A 42 23.43 0.14 5.79
C ARG A 42 24.19 -1.14 5.47
N LEU A 43 23.50 -2.10 4.86
CA LEU A 43 24.12 -3.33 4.40
C LEU A 43 25.13 -3.02 3.29
N SER A 44 26.34 -3.60 3.38
CA SER A 44 27.35 -3.51 2.34
C SER A 44 26.91 -4.23 1.06
N LYS A 45 26.09 -5.27 1.20
CA LYS A 45 25.50 -6.05 0.11
C LYS A 45 24.07 -6.42 0.48
N GLN A 46 23.15 -6.28 -0.47
CA GLN A 46 21.77 -6.72 -0.30
C GLN A 46 21.67 -8.25 -0.40
N PRO A 47 20.71 -8.87 0.33
CA PRO A 47 20.41 -10.28 0.19
C PRO A 47 20.10 -10.66 -1.26
N THR A 48 20.50 -11.86 -1.66
CA THR A 48 20.30 -12.39 -3.02
C THR A 48 19.31 -13.53 -3.07
N SER A 49 18.83 -13.99 -1.91
CA SER A 49 17.84 -15.06 -1.80
C SER A 49 16.83 -14.79 -0.68
N TYR A 50 15.71 -15.48 -0.75
CA TYR A 50 14.65 -15.41 0.25
C TYR A 50 15.16 -15.80 1.65
N ALA A 51 15.94 -16.90 1.76
CA ALA A 51 16.47 -17.37 3.02
C ALA A 51 17.48 -16.37 3.63
N GLU A 52 18.33 -15.76 2.80
CA GLU A 52 19.29 -14.75 3.21
C GLU A 52 18.56 -13.47 3.70
N ALA A 53 17.52 -13.05 2.99
CA ALA A 53 16.72 -11.87 3.36
C ALA A 53 16.06 -12.06 4.74
N ILE A 54 15.42 -13.21 4.97
CA ILE A 54 14.79 -13.54 6.25
C ILE A 54 15.81 -13.56 7.37
N THR A 55 16.94 -14.25 7.18
CA THR A 55 17.99 -14.37 8.20
C THR A 55 18.54 -12.99 8.56
N THR A 56 18.86 -12.19 7.55
CA THR A 56 19.39 -10.83 7.74
C THR A 56 18.39 -9.92 8.46
N ALA A 57 17.13 -9.93 8.02
CA ALA A 57 16.09 -9.12 8.65
C ALA A 57 15.87 -9.50 10.11
N LYS A 58 15.78 -10.80 10.44
CA LYS A 58 15.64 -11.28 11.83
C LYS A 58 16.80 -10.84 12.71
N GLN A 59 18.03 -10.89 12.19
CA GLN A 59 19.23 -10.42 12.93
C GLN A 59 19.18 -8.90 13.18
N LEU A 60 18.72 -8.11 12.20
CA LEU A 60 18.58 -6.67 12.35
C LEU A 60 17.50 -6.32 13.36
N LEU A 61 16.33 -6.94 13.27
CA LEU A 61 15.22 -6.74 14.19
C LEU A 61 15.56 -7.14 15.63
N ALA A 62 16.28 -8.24 15.83
CA ALA A 62 16.75 -8.68 17.15
C ALA A 62 17.72 -7.68 17.81
N ARG A 63 18.37 -6.83 17.01
CA ARG A 63 19.25 -5.72 17.48
C ARG A 63 18.47 -4.40 17.64
N GLY A 64 17.15 -4.41 17.48
CA GLY A 64 16.31 -3.21 17.60
C GLY A 64 16.35 -2.28 16.38
N ALA A 65 16.84 -2.75 15.22
CA ALA A 65 16.84 -1.95 14.00
C ALA A 65 15.41 -1.75 13.48
N ASN A 66 15.11 -0.56 12.95
CA ASN A 66 13.92 -0.30 12.13
C ASN A 66 14.32 -0.49 10.66
N ILE A 67 13.61 -1.38 9.97
CA ILE A 67 13.94 -1.77 8.59
C ILE A 67 12.71 -1.77 7.70
N ASP A 68 12.95 -1.60 6.40
CA ASP A 68 11.97 -1.77 5.33
C ASP A 68 12.27 -3.03 4.55
N MET A 69 11.24 -3.77 4.13
CA MET A 69 11.38 -5.12 3.61
C MET A 69 10.65 -5.34 2.29
N GLY A 70 11.33 -5.97 1.35
CA GLY A 70 10.75 -6.55 0.15
C GLY A 70 10.41 -5.56 -0.95
N LEU A 71 9.53 -5.97 -1.87
CA LEU A 71 9.19 -5.24 -3.10
C LEU A 71 8.74 -3.80 -2.86
N ALA A 72 7.86 -3.59 -1.92
CA ALA A 72 7.24 -2.31 -1.61
C ALA A 72 7.80 -1.68 -0.33
N GLN A 73 8.93 -2.18 0.18
CA GLN A 73 9.67 -1.66 1.34
C GLN A 73 8.75 -1.43 2.54
N ILE A 74 8.05 -2.50 2.96
CA ILE A 74 7.15 -2.43 4.12
C ILE A 74 7.96 -2.27 5.40
N ASN A 75 7.70 -1.20 6.14
CA ASN A 75 8.40 -0.89 7.38
C ASN A 75 8.07 -1.88 8.49
N SER A 76 9.10 -2.28 9.26
CA SER A 76 8.96 -3.21 10.38
C SER A 76 8.00 -2.74 11.47
N SER A 77 7.82 -1.43 11.66
CA SER A 77 6.83 -0.89 12.60
C SER A 77 5.38 -1.16 12.19
N ASN A 78 5.14 -1.51 10.93
CA ASN A 78 3.81 -1.79 10.41
C ASN A 78 3.42 -3.27 10.50
N MET A 79 4.36 -4.14 10.80
CA MET A 79 4.14 -5.59 10.75
C MET A 79 2.96 -6.04 11.61
N THR A 80 2.85 -5.49 12.82
CA THR A 80 1.80 -5.88 13.78
C THR A 80 0.40 -5.57 13.26
N TRP A 81 0.16 -4.35 12.80
CA TRP A 81 -1.18 -3.98 12.33
C TRP A 81 -1.52 -4.58 10.95
N LEU A 82 -0.49 -4.91 10.15
CA LEU A 82 -0.66 -5.61 8.88
C LEU A 82 -0.76 -7.14 9.02
N GLY A 83 -0.55 -7.68 10.21
CA GLY A 83 -0.53 -9.13 10.45
C GLY A 83 0.61 -9.84 9.71
N LEU A 84 1.75 -9.15 9.47
CA LEU A 84 2.88 -9.69 8.73
C LEU A 84 3.92 -10.36 9.64
N THR A 85 4.46 -11.47 9.17
CA THR A 85 5.74 -12.02 9.66
C THR A 85 6.89 -11.57 8.75
N VAL A 86 8.13 -11.80 9.18
CA VAL A 86 9.31 -11.49 8.35
C VAL A 86 9.29 -12.28 7.05
N GLU A 87 8.86 -13.55 7.11
CA GLU A 87 8.71 -14.42 5.95
C GLU A 87 7.69 -13.85 4.96
N MET A 88 6.53 -13.44 5.45
CA MET A 88 5.49 -12.83 4.62
C MET A 88 5.96 -11.52 4.00
N ALA A 89 6.75 -10.72 4.71
CA ALA A 89 7.27 -9.45 4.21
C ALA A 89 8.21 -9.60 3.00
N PHE A 90 8.87 -10.74 2.83
CA PHE A 90 9.68 -11.06 1.65
C PHE A 90 8.96 -11.92 0.62
N HIS A 91 7.75 -12.42 0.93
CA HIS A 91 6.93 -13.11 -0.07
C HIS A 91 6.25 -12.10 -0.99
N PRO A 92 6.47 -12.13 -2.30
CA PRO A 92 6.00 -11.08 -3.21
C PRO A 92 4.53 -10.71 -3.04
N CYS A 93 3.63 -11.71 -3.00
CA CYS A 93 2.20 -11.45 -2.93
C CYS A 93 1.77 -10.87 -1.58
N HIS A 94 2.27 -11.37 -0.46
CA HIS A 94 1.96 -10.82 0.86
C HIS A 94 2.51 -9.39 1.03
N ASN A 95 3.69 -9.12 0.49
CA ASN A 95 4.28 -7.78 0.50
C ASN A 95 3.41 -6.78 -0.30
N LEU A 96 2.90 -7.20 -1.46
CA LEU A 96 2.01 -6.37 -2.29
C LEU A 96 0.61 -6.20 -1.68
N GLN A 97 0.08 -7.19 -0.98
CA GLN A 97 -1.16 -7.06 -0.20
C GLN A 97 -0.99 -6.04 0.94
N ALA A 98 0.14 -6.10 1.64
CA ALA A 98 0.49 -5.12 2.66
C ALA A 98 0.64 -3.71 2.07
N MET A 99 1.32 -3.59 0.94
CA MET A 99 1.43 -2.33 0.18
C MET A 99 0.06 -1.76 -0.17
N GLN A 100 -0.85 -2.57 -0.69
CA GLN A 100 -2.22 -2.16 -0.98
C GLN A 100 -2.91 -1.61 0.26
N THR A 101 -2.83 -2.32 1.39
CA THR A 101 -3.46 -1.90 2.65
C THR A 101 -2.93 -0.54 3.12
N VAL A 102 -1.60 -0.35 3.09
CA VAL A 102 -0.96 0.92 3.44
C VAL A 102 -1.37 2.03 2.47
N TYR A 103 -1.37 1.74 1.17
CA TYR A 103 -1.73 2.73 0.14
C TYR A 103 -3.20 3.18 0.25
N LEU A 104 -4.13 2.25 0.46
CA LEU A 104 -5.56 2.57 0.64
C LEU A 104 -5.79 3.39 1.91
N HIS A 105 -5.09 3.07 3.01
CA HIS A 105 -5.11 3.91 4.21
C HIS A 105 -4.60 5.33 3.91
N CYS A 106 -3.52 5.45 3.13
CA CYS A 106 -2.98 6.75 2.72
C CYS A 106 -3.91 7.52 1.78
N LEU A 107 -4.68 6.85 0.92
CA LEU A 107 -5.72 7.50 0.10
C LEU A 107 -6.77 8.17 0.99
N GLN A 108 -7.27 7.49 2.02
CA GLN A 108 -8.23 8.07 2.98
C GLN A 108 -7.66 9.31 3.69
N GLN A 109 -6.38 9.27 4.08
CA GLN A 109 -5.72 10.44 4.67
C GLN A 109 -5.58 11.60 3.66
N ALA A 110 -5.36 11.27 2.39
CA ALA A 110 -5.18 12.22 1.30
C ALA A 110 -6.49 12.95 0.92
N GLU A 111 -7.66 12.38 1.21
CA GLU A 111 -8.98 13.00 0.99
C GLU A 111 -9.17 14.31 1.77
N LYS A 112 -8.45 14.49 2.87
CA LYS A 112 -8.46 15.74 3.66
C LYS A 112 -7.93 16.96 2.88
N GLY A 113 -7.46 16.76 1.65
CA GLY A 113 -6.98 17.81 0.76
C GLY A 113 -5.51 18.16 0.97
N GLY A 114 -5.05 19.16 0.22
CA GLY A 114 -3.66 19.62 0.25
C GLY A 114 -3.05 19.79 -1.16
N GLN A 115 -1.73 19.89 -1.21
CA GLN A 115 -0.98 20.07 -2.45
C GLN A 115 -1.08 18.83 -3.36
N GLY A 116 -1.16 19.03 -4.66
CA GLY A 116 -1.14 17.96 -5.67
C GLY A 116 -2.45 17.20 -5.81
N THR A 117 -2.41 16.10 -6.56
CA THR A 117 -3.57 15.21 -6.73
C THR A 117 -3.79 14.32 -5.51
N LEU A 118 -4.92 13.61 -5.45
CA LEU A 118 -5.23 12.63 -4.41
C LEU A 118 -4.12 11.56 -4.33
N GLU A 119 -3.75 11.00 -5.48
CA GLU A 119 -2.71 9.96 -5.58
C GLU A 119 -1.34 10.49 -5.13
N GLN A 120 -0.98 11.70 -5.52
CA GLN A 120 0.29 12.32 -5.11
C GLN A 120 0.37 12.52 -3.60
N ARG A 121 -0.72 12.95 -2.98
CA ARG A 121 -0.79 13.04 -1.51
C ARG A 121 -0.73 11.65 -0.84
N ALA A 122 -1.36 10.63 -1.45
CA ALA A 122 -1.28 9.26 -0.97
C ALA A 122 0.14 8.69 -1.11
N TRP A 123 0.86 8.98 -2.20
CA TRP A 123 2.28 8.60 -2.34
C TRP A 123 3.16 9.30 -1.30
N SER A 124 2.91 10.59 -1.03
CA SER A 124 3.60 11.30 0.05
C SER A 124 3.37 10.61 1.40
N CYS A 125 2.13 10.28 1.72
CA CYS A 125 1.76 9.55 2.93
C CYS A 125 2.41 8.16 2.97
N TYR A 126 2.42 7.43 1.87
CA TYR A 126 3.03 6.10 1.76
C TYR A 126 4.50 6.12 2.19
N ASN A 127 5.27 7.09 1.73
CA ASN A 127 6.69 7.21 2.04
C ASN A 127 6.97 7.79 3.44
N THR A 128 6.15 8.75 3.89
CA THR A 128 6.51 9.57 5.06
C THR A 128 5.48 9.54 6.20
N GLY A 129 4.35 8.83 6.04
CA GLY A 129 3.19 8.93 6.93
C GLY A 129 2.52 10.31 6.90
N ASN A 130 2.91 11.19 5.96
CA ASN A 130 2.43 12.57 5.90
C ASN A 130 2.14 12.97 4.45
N THR A 131 0.99 13.60 4.20
CA THR A 131 0.54 13.94 2.84
C THR A 131 1.32 15.09 2.16
N LYS A 132 2.32 15.69 2.83
CA LYS A 132 3.10 16.84 2.33
C LYS A 132 4.59 16.51 2.17
N ARG A 133 5.22 15.85 3.14
CA ARG A 133 6.69 15.65 3.18
C ARG A 133 7.26 14.90 1.98
N GLY A 134 6.50 14.02 1.34
CA GLY A 134 6.93 13.32 0.13
C GLY A 134 7.09 14.22 -1.10
N PHE A 135 6.49 15.41 -1.12
CA PHE A 135 6.76 16.42 -2.14
C PHE A 135 8.12 17.09 -1.90
N GLU A 136 8.42 17.38 -0.65
CA GLU A 136 9.65 18.06 -0.22
C GLU A 136 10.90 17.20 -0.44
N ASN A 137 10.82 15.89 -0.11
CA ASN A 137 11.94 14.96 -0.28
C ASN A 137 12.08 14.38 -1.70
N GLY A 138 11.19 14.79 -2.62
CA GLY A 138 11.23 14.36 -4.02
C GLY A 138 10.65 12.98 -4.32
N TYR A 139 10.11 12.27 -3.31
CA TYR A 139 9.51 10.94 -3.51
C TYR A 139 8.33 10.98 -4.48
N VAL A 140 7.41 11.95 -4.29
CA VAL A 140 6.23 12.11 -5.15
C VAL A 140 6.65 12.26 -6.61
N ASN A 141 7.68 13.05 -6.91
CA ASN A 141 8.18 13.22 -8.28
C ASN A 141 8.71 11.91 -8.87
N LYS A 142 9.44 11.11 -8.08
CA LYS A 142 9.94 9.80 -8.53
C LYS A 142 8.80 8.85 -8.88
N VAL A 143 7.80 8.73 -7.99
CA VAL A 143 6.63 7.86 -8.23
C VAL A 143 5.81 8.37 -9.41
N THR A 144 5.59 9.69 -9.55
CA THR A 144 4.88 10.28 -10.69
C THR A 144 5.54 9.91 -12.02
N ASN A 145 6.87 10.01 -12.11
CA ASN A 145 7.60 9.67 -13.32
C ASN A 145 7.43 8.18 -13.68
N HIS A 146 7.57 7.29 -12.70
CA HIS A 146 7.34 5.87 -12.92
C HIS A 146 5.89 5.56 -13.26
N PHE A 147 4.92 6.20 -12.60
CA PHE A 147 3.50 6.04 -12.90
C PHE A 147 3.17 6.42 -14.35
N ASN A 148 3.64 7.57 -14.81
CA ASN A 148 3.43 8.02 -16.19
C ASN A 148 4.04 7.04 -17.21
N PHE A 149 5.20 6.47 -16.91
CA PHE A 149 5.81 5.44 -17.73
C PHE A 149 4.93 4.18 -17.84
N PHE A 150 4.48 3.62 -16.70
CA PHE A 150 3.67 2.40 -16.71
C PHE A 150 2.25 2.61 -17.24
N ALA A 151 1.64 3.76 -16.98
CA ALA A 151 0.34 4.12 -17.54
C ALA A 151 0.40 4.27 -19.07
N GLY A 152 1.45 4.90 -19.59
CA GLY A 152 1.68 5.01 -21.04
C GLY A 152 1.91 3.67 -21.73
N MET A 153 2.57 2.73 -21.05
CA MET A 153 2.73 1.36 -21.59
C MET A 153 1.39 0.61 -21.66
N ALA A 154 0.54 0.73 -20.64
CA ALA A 154 -0.77 0.11 -20.62
C ALA A 154 -1.68 0.61 -21.76
N GLN A 155 -1.64 1.91 -22.06
CA GLN A 155 -2.38 2.50 -23.18
C GLN A 155 -1.91 1.98 -24.54
N LYS A 156 -0.59 1.81 -24.74
CA LYS A 156 -0.03 1.24 -25.98
C LYS A 156 -0.37 -0.23 -26.17
N ALA A 157 -0.52 -0.98 -25.10
CA ALA A 157 -0.87 -2.41 -25.15
C ALA A 157 -2.35 -2.66 -25.49
N ASN A 158 -3.23 -1.66 -25.36
CA ASN A 158 -4.66 -1.78 -25.64
C ASN A 158 -5.20 -0.58 -26.45
N PRO A 159 -4.83 -0.43 -27.74
CA PRO A 159 -5.21 0.72 -28.55
C PRO A 159 -6.71 0.81 -28.86
N GLN A 160 -7.48 -0.25 -28.65
CA GLN A 160 -8.92 -0.26 -28.94
C GLN A 160 -9.79 0.38 -27.84
N LYS A 161 -9.27 0.57 -26.61
CA LYS A 161 -10.03 1.25 -25.54
C LYS A 161 -10.03 2.79 -25.65
N ASN A 162 -9.25 3.38 -26.56
CA ASN A 162 -9.14 4.84 -26.74
C ASN A 162 -10.16 5.45 -27.72
N ARG A 163 -11.13 4.68 -28.22
CA ARG A 163 -12.31 5.26 -28.86
C ARG A 163 -13.41 5.42 -27.81
N MET A 164 -13.25 6.37 -26.90
CA MET A 164 -14.42 6.97 -26.23
C MET A 164 -15.24 7.71 -27.31
N PRO A 165 -16.57 7.46 -27.40
CA PRO A 165 -17.42 8.35 -28.16
C PRO A 165 -17.30 9.73 -27.55
N GLN A 166 -16.84 10.72 -28.32
CA GLN A 166 -17.00 12.12 -27.97
C GLN A 166 -18.51 12.42 -27.98
N ASN A 167 -18.98 13.02 -26.89
CA ASN A 167 -20.32 13.56 -26.68
C ASN A 167 -21.40 12.58 -26.19
N GLU A 168 -21.41 12.37 -24.87
CA GLU A 168 -22.66 12.49 -24.09
C GLU A 168 -22.31 12.78 -22.63
N PRO A 169 -22.92 13.78 -21.97
CA PRO A 169 -22.73 14.03 -20.55
C PRO A 169 -23.46 12.92 -19.76
N ILE A 170 -22.71 12.24 -18.87
CA ILE A 170 -23.27 11.27 -17.91
C ILE A 170 -24.21 12.03 -16.97
N SER A 171 -25.51 11.90 -17.15
CA SER A 171 -26.52 12.66 -16.44
C SER A 171 -27.47 11.83 -15.57
N SER A 172 -27.06 10.68 -15.03
CA SER A 172 -27.89 10.08 -13.99
C SER A 172 -27.12 9.13 -13.05
N GLN A 173 -27.49 9.14 -11.76
CA GLN A 173 -27.01 8.21 -10.74
C GLN A 173 -27.29 6.72 -11.05
N LYS A 174 -28.15 6.44 -12.03
CA LYS A 174 -28.53 5.10 -12.45
C LYS A 174 -27.42 4.41 -13.24
N ASP A 175 -26.65 5.17 -14.02
CA ASP A 175 -25.57 4.63 -14.87
C ASP A 175 -24.37 4.14 -14.05
N ILE A 176 -24.18 4.69 -12.83
CA ILE A 176 -23.11 4.28 -11.92
C ILE A 176 -23.43 2.93 -11.26
N GLN A 177 -24.70 2.65 -10.98
CA GLN A 177 -25.11 1.38 -10.35
C GLN A 177 -25.03 0.21 -11.31
N ASP A 178 -25.30 0.41 -12.60
CA ASP A 178 -25.22 -0.64 -13.62
C ASP A 178 -23.76 -1.01 -13.97
N ILE A 179 -22.81 -0.06 -13.85
CA ILE A 179 -21.36 -0.32 -14.05
C ILE A 179 -20.78 -1.14 -12.89
N VAL A 180 -21.23 -0.90 -11.66
CA VAL A 180 -20.76 -1.64 -10.47
C VAL A 180 -21.29 -3.07 -10.47
N ALA A 181 -22.54 -3.29 -10.94
CA ALA A 181 -23.16 -4.62 -10.97
C ALA A 181 -22.53 -5.58 -12.00
N THR A 182 -21.92 -5.06 -13.07
CA THR A 182 -21.36 -5.89 -14.16
C THR A 182 -19.90 -6.26 -13.98
N GLN A 183 -19.19 -5.73 -12.99
CA GLN A 183 -17.73 -5.95 -12.81
C GLN A 183 -17.35 -6.77 -11.57
N LEU A 184 -18.30 -7.21 -10.76
CA LEU A 184 -18.01 -8.09 -9.62
C LEU A 184 -18.14 -9.57 -10.01
N PRO A 185 -17.16 -10.42 -9.66
CA PRO A 185 -17.28 -11.87 -9.85
C PRO A 185 -18.51 -12.39 -9.09
N GLN A 186 -19.25 -13.32 -9.68
CA GLN A 186 -20.50 -13.89 -9.11
C GLN A 186 -20.37 -14.41 -7.68
N ASN A 187 -19.16 -14.78 -7.24
CA ASN A 187 -18.90 -15.21 -5.86
C ASN A 187 -18.99 -14.09 -4.81
N ALA A 188 -18.96 -12.83 -5.22
CA ALA A 188 -19.11 -11.69 -4.30
C ALA A 188 -20.58 -11.27 -4.15
N GLN A 189 -21.45 -11.60 -5.11
CA GLN A 189 -22.87 -11.29 -5.05
C GLN A 189 -23.62 -12.18 -4.05
N ASN A 190 -23.24 -13.44 -3.90
CA ASN A 190 -23.86 -14.38 -2.96
C ASN A 190 -23.53 -14.12 -1.49
N ALA A 191 -22.54 -13.31 -1.19
CA ALA A 191 -22.19 -12.91 0.18
C ALA A 191 -23.03 -11.75 0.69
N PHE A 192 -23.72 -11.01 -0.19
CA PHE A 192 -24.52 -9.83 0.17
C PHE A 192 -26.02 -10.13 0.37
N GLU A 193 -26.51 -11.22 -0.20
CA GLU A 193 -27.94 -11.59 -0.11
C GLU A 193 -28.28 -12.61 1.02
N GLY A 194 -27.27 -13.10 1.76
CA GLY A 194 -27.41 -14.18 2.75
C GLY A 194 -27.67 -13.75 4.20
N ASN A 195 -27.89 -12.48 4.55
CA ASN A 195 -28.05 -12.10 5.95
C ASN A 195 -29.17 -11.09 6.23
N THR A 196 -30.39 -11.42 5.76
CA THR A 196 -31.61 -10.81 6.30
C THR A 196 -32.38 -11.88 7.10
N GLY A 197 -32.05 -12.04 8.37
CA GLY A 197 -32.89 -12.83 9.29
C GLY A 197 -32.08 -13.59 10.32
N GLN A 198 -31.65 -12.96 11.37
CA GLN A 198 -31.91 -13.31 12.76
C GLN A 198 -31.06 -12.44 13.71
N ASN A 199 -31.77 -11.65 14.51
CA ASN A 199 -31.26 -10.93 15.65
C ASN A 199 -30.64 -11.93 16.66
N ASN A 200 -29.32 -11.85 16.88
CA ASN A 200 -28.71 -12.22 18.14
C ASN A 200 -27.67 -11.17 18.50
N THR A 201 -28.10 -10.25 19.34
CA THR A 201 -27.30 -9.28 20.06
C THR A 201 -26.28 -10.00 20.94
N ILE A 202 -25.03 -10.00 20.53
CA ILE A 202 -23.89 -10.19 21.44
C ILE A 202 -23.07 -8.91 21.34
N SER A 203 -23.36 -7.95 22.21
CA SER A 203 -22.48 -6.82 22.51
C SER A 203 -21.25 -7.35 23.25
N PRO A 204 -20.04 -7.10 22.79
CA PRO A 204 -18.87 -7.27 23.64
C PRO A 204 -18.87 -6.12 24.66
N THR A 205 -19.09 -6.45 25.92
CA THR A 205 -18.93 -5.57 27.06
C THR A 205 -17.47 -5.11 27.14
N PRO A 206 -17.17 -3.80 27.16
CA PRO A 206 -15.80 -3.34 27.37
C PRO A 206 -15.38 -3.67 28.82
N PRO A 207 -14.11 -4.02 29.06
CA PRO A 207 -13.61 -4.23 30.42
C PRO A 207 -13.71 -2.91 31.20
N LYS A 208 -14.38 -2.97 32.35
CA LYS A 208 -14.44 -1.89 33.34
C LYS A 208 -13.04 -1.72 33.95
N ASN A 209 -12.64 -0.46 34.10
CA ASN A 209 -11.46 0.06 34.80
C ASN A 209 -10.21 0.28 33.93
N ILE A 210 -10.25 1.37 33.15
CA ILE A 210 -9.05 2.14 32.81
C ILE A 210 -9.19 3.47 33.53
N PRO A 211 -8.21 3.91 34.34
CA PRO A 211 -8.26 5.23 35.02
C PRO A 211 -8.16 6.32 33.94
N GLU A 212 -9.05 7.29 34.08
CA GLU A 212 -9.26 8.45 33.20
C GLU A 212 -8.19 9.51 33.38
N ASN A 213 -6.91 9.22 33.27
CA ASN A 213 -5.81 10.21 33.24
C ASN A 213 -4.45 9.60 32.89
N THR A 214 -4.39 8.64 31.97
CA THR A 214 -3.12 8.34 31.30
C THR A 214 -3.05 9.20 30.04
N PRO A 215 -2.00 10.04 29.86
CA PRO A 215 -1.81 10.71 28.58
C PRO A 215 -1.69 9.63 27.53
N VAL A 216 -2.62 9.64 26.56
CA VAL A 216 -2.55 8.79 25.37
C VAL A 216 -1.20 9.08 24.74
N ALA A 217 -0.26 8.16 24.92
CA ALA A 217 1.02 8.22 24.24
C ALA A 217 0.67 8.38 22.76
N LYS A 218 1.04 9.54 22.18
CA LYS A 218 0.95 9.76 20.75
C LYS A 218 1.69 8.59 20.13
N VAL A 219 0.95 7.67 19.52
CA VAL A 219 1.53 6.61 18.70
C VAL A 219 2.22 7.34 17.57
N HIS A 220 3.50 7.59 17.73
CA HIS A 220 4.36 8.03 16.66
C HIS A 220 4.42 6.87 15.68
N TYR A 221 3.58 6.92 14.66
CA TYR A 221 3.78 6.12 13.46
C TYR A 221 5.09 6.60 12.85
N SER A 222 6.17 5.88 13.11
CA SER A 222 7.49 6.26 12.65
C SER A 222 7.65 5.88 11.17
N TRP A 223 6.92 6.60 10.33
CA TRP A 223 7.14 6.64 8.88
C TRP A 223 8.28 7.58 8.50
N ASP A 224 8.92 8.18 9.48
CA ASP A 224 9.99 9.15 9.30
C ASP A 224 11.30 8.44 8.95
N ILE A 225 11.40 8.01 7.69
CA ILE A 225 12.56 7.31 7.14
C ILE A 225 13.72 8.27 6.90
N PHE A 226 13.48 9.58 6.90
CA PHE A 226 14.45 10.61 6.52
C PHE A 226 14.47 11.82 7.48
N GLY A 227 14.07 11.65 8.71
CA GLY A 227 14.25 12.67 9.73
C GLY A 227 15.65 12.63 10.28
N ASP A 228 16.60 13.22 9.55
CA ASP A 228 17.84 13.83 10.01
C ASP A 228 18.86 13.86 8.84
N PHE A 229 18.68 14.86 7.96
CA PHE A 229 19.77 15.46 7.18
C PHE A 229 19.63 16.97 7.28
#